data_fbf4344bda91924fc2992186706f7d86
#
_entry.id   fbf4344bda91924fc2992186706f7d86
#
_cell.length_a   1.000
_cell.length_b   1.000
_cell.length_c   1.000
_cell.angle_alpha   90.00
_cell.angle_beta   90.00
_cell.angle_gamma   90.00
#
_symmetry.space_group_name_H-M   'P 1'
#
loop_
_entity.id
_entity.type
_entity.pdbx_description
1 polymer ?
#
loop_
_entity_poly.entity_id
_entity_poly.type
_entity_poly.pdbx_seq_one_letter_code
_entity_poly.pdbx_strand_id
1 'polypeptide(L)'
;MAKSEDPEKPGRIKQLRMIAQIIKQANPKGMPIVFLSAVGTLAVVVVIGLVTDYLVYSIFLGILAGISVGLIVFGQLAQKAQYSILHGQTGAAAAVLQGMRGNWQTTPAIAVNRDQDLIHLVVGAPGVVLVSEGPGNRVAKMLAAEKKRVARVVLDINIYDIQCGDGEGQVPLGKLQRTIMKLPRNLKKPMVNEVKDRLRSLPKNVPMPKGPMPKGARMPRGPKMR
;
A
#
# COMPACT_ATOMS: atom_id res chain seq x y z
N MET A 1 15.20 -33.56 17.36
CA MET A 1 15.18 -32.68 16.19
C MET A 1 13.74 -32.54 15.73
N ALA A 2 13.06 -31.48 16.14
CA ALA A 2 11.70 -31.18 15.72
C ALA A 2 11.75 -30.45 14.38
N LYS A 3 11.17 -31.06 13.35
CA LYS A 3 11.01 -30.54 12.01
C LYS A 3 10.01 -29.39 12.09
N SER A 4 10.45 -28.15 11.92
CA SER A 4 9.58 -26.97 11.80
C SER A 4 8.74 -27.15 10.54
N GLU A 5 7.45 -27.43 10.70
CA GLU A 5 6.49 -27.41 9.63
C GLU A 5 6.32 -25.94 9.20
N ASP A 6 6.92 -25.58 8.07
CA ASP A 6 6.58 -24.34 7.35
C ASP A 6 5.07 -24.39 7.02
N PRO A 7 4.30 -23.33 7.30
CA PRO A 7 2.88 -23.28 6.96
C PRO A 7 2.75 -23.39 5.44
N GLU A 8 2.26 -24.55 5.01
CA GLU A 8 2.05 -24.94 3.61
C GLU A 8 1.33 -23.82 2.85
N LYS A 9 2.06 -23.17 1.93
CA LYS A 9 1.48 -22.09 1.10
C LYS A 9 0.25 -22.64 0.38
N PRO A 10 -0.93 -22.07 0.58
CA PRO A 10 -2.16 -22.58 -0.01
C PRO A 10 -2.02 -22.67 -1.53
N GLY A 11 -2.40 -23.81 -2.10
CA GLY A 11 -2.30 -24.06 -3.54
C GLY A 11 -2.95 -22.92 -4.36
N ARG A 12 -2.45 -22.66 -5.56
CA ARG A 12 -2.88 -21.53 -6.42
C ARG A 12 -4.40 -21.45 -6.61
N ILE A 13 -5.08 -22.60 -6.74
CA ILE A 13 -6.55 -22.67 -6.87
C ILE A 13 -7.24 -22.21 -5.57
N LYS A 14 -6.70 -22.62 -4.40
CA LYS A 14 -7.23 -22.21 -3.09
C LYS A 14 -7.06 -20.70 -2.87
N GLN A 15 -5.94 -20.13 -3.33
CA GLN A 15 -5.71 -18.69 -3.32
C GLN A 15 -6.71 -17.94 -4.20
N LEU A 16 -6.94 -18.40 -5.44
CA LEU A 16 -7.93 -17.79 -6.32
C LEU A 16 -9.34 -17.84 -5.76
N ARG A 17 -9.72 -18.98 -5.14
CA ARG A 17 -11.03 -19.12 -4.49
C ARG A 17 -11.19 -18.18 -3.30
N MET A 18 -10.15 -18.02 -2.48
CA MET A 18 -10.13 -17.02 -1.39
C MET A 18 -10.31 -15.59 -1.90
N ILE A 19 -9.58 -15.21 -2.95
CA ILE A 19 -9.70 -13.88 -3.57
C ILE A 19 -11.11 -13.69 -4.13
N ALA A 20 -11.69 -14.69 -4.79
CA ALA A 20 -13.05 -14.63 -5.30
C ALA A 20 -14.10 -14.45 -4.19
N GLN A 21 -13.92 -15.08 -3.03
CA GLN A 21 -14.78 -14.88 -1.86
C GLN A 21 -14.69 -13.44 -1.32
N ILE A 22 -13.47 -12.89 -1.24
CA ILE A 22 -13.24 -11.51 -0.81
C ILE A 22 -13.93 -10.52 -1.76
N ILE A 23 -13.79 -10.73 -3.09
CA ILE A 23 -14.48 -9.89 -4.09
C ILE A 23 -16.00 -9.99 -3.92
N LYS A 24 -16.55 -11.19 -3.72
CA LYS A 24 -17.99 -11.41 -3.53
C LYS A 24 -18.51 -10.70 -2.28
N GLN A 25 -17.75 -10.68 -1.18
CA GLN A 25 -18.11 -9.97 0.05
C GLN A 25 -18.05 -8.44 -0.12
N ALA A 26 -17.02 -7.92 -0.80
CA ALA A 26 -16.85 -6.49 -1.02
C ALA A 26 -17.80 -5.94 -2.10
N ASN A 27 -18.07 -6.73 -3.14
CA ASN A 27 -18.97 -6.35 -4.24
C ASN A 27 -19.65 -7.59 -4.83
N PRO A 28 -20.92 -7.86 -4.48
CA PRO A 28 -21.65 -9.04 -4.98
C PRO A 28 -21.82 -9.04 -6.50
N LYS A 29 -21.81 -7.87 -7.14
CA LYS A 29 -21.88 -7.73 -8.61
C LYS A 29 -20.52 -7.90 -9.30
N GLY A 30 -19.43 -8.06 -8.56
CA GLY A 30 -18.08 -8.14 -9.09
C GLY A 30 -17.86 -9.36 -9.99
N MET A 31 -18.29 -10.54 -9.55
CA MET A 31 -18.13 -11.79 -10.33
C MET A 31 -18.92 -11.79 -11.64
N PRO A 32 -20.20 -11.41 -11.69
CA PRO A 32 -20.91 -11.29 -12.96
C PRO A 32 -20.28 -10.27 -13.93
N ILE A 33 -19.68 -9.19 -13.44
CA ILE A 33 -18.97 -8.22 -14.30
C ILE A 33 -17.77 -8.87 -14.97
N VAL A 34 -16.99 -9.69 -14.24
CA VAL A 34 -15.84 -10.44 -14.82
C VAL A 34 -16.31 -11.38 -15.92
N PHE A 35 -17.37 -12.14 -15.64
CA PHE A 35 -17.93 -13.06 -16.63
C PHE A 35 -18.47 -12.34 -17.86
N LEU A 36 -19.23 -11.27 -17.66
CA LEU A 36 -19.81 -10.47 -18.75
C LEU A 36 -18.74 -9.81 -19.61
N SER A 37 -17.64 -9.34 -19.02
CA SER A 37 -16.52 -8.75 -19.76
C SER A 37 -15.81 -9.79 -20.63
N ALA A 38 -15.60 -11.01 -20.11
CA ALA A 38 -14.96 -12.10 -20.86
C ALA A 38 -15.83 -12.55 -22.04
N VAL A 39 -17.13 -12.79 -21.78
CA VAL A 39 -18.09 -13.21 -22.82
C VAL A 39 -18.31 -12.09 -23.85
N GLY A 40 -18.43 -10.84 -23.42
CA GLY A 40 -18.55 -9.69 -24.31
C GLY A 40 -17.35 -9.54 -25.26
N THR A 41 -16.13 -9.72 -24.75
CA THR A 41 -14.92 -9.70 -25.59
C THR A 41 -14.92 -10.84 -26.60
N LEU A 42 -15.27 -12.05 -26.18
CA LEU A 42 -15.38 -13.20 -27.07
C LEU A 42 -16.41 -12.93 -28.17
N ALA A 43 -17.60 -12.44 -27.82
CA ALA A 43 -18.65 -12.12 -28.77
C ALA A 43 -18.21 -11.10 -29.84
N VAL A 44 -17.54 -10.02 -29.41
CA VAL A 44 -17.02 -8.99 -30.32
C VAL A 44 -16.01 -9.59 -31.33
N VAL A 45 -15.05 -10.40 -30.84
CA VAL A 45 -14.04 -11.02 -31.71
C VAL A 45 -14.67 -12.00 -32.69
N VAL A 46 -15.68 -12.78 -32.26
CA VAL A 46 -16.40 -13.73 -33.15
C VAL A 46 -17.19 -12.98 -34.21
N VAL A 47 -17.86 -11.89 -33.87
CA VAL A 47 -18.57 -11.03 -34.86
C VAL A 47 -17.60 -10.48 -35.91
N ILE A 48 -16.42 -10.02 -35.50
CA ILE A 48 -15.39 -9.57 -36.45
C ILE A 48 -14.96 -10.74 -37.36
N GLY A 49 -14.80 -11.95 -36.82
CA GLY A 49 -14.45 -13.14 -37.61
C GLY A 49 -15.51 -13.56 -38.61
N LEU A 50 -16.78 -13.34 -38.28
CA LEU A 50 -17.90 -13.57 -39.22
C LEU A 50 -17.86 -12.61 -40.40
N VAL A 51 -17.53 -11.34 -40.15
CA VAL A 51 -17.45 -10.32 -41.20
C VAL A 51 -16.21 -10.48 -42.11
N THR A 52 -15.13 -11.07 -41.58
CA THR A 52 -13.86 -11.23 -42.29
C THR A 52 -13.66 -12.63 -42.87
N ASP A 53 -14.65 -13.53 -42.79
CA ASP A 53 -14.59 -14.95 -43.21
C ASP A 53 -13.51 -15.78 -42.48
N TYR A 54 -12.96 -15.32 -41.36
CA TYR A 54 -11.97 -16.05 -40.54
C TYR A 54 -12.58 -16.61 -39.24
N LEU A 55 -13.75 -17.21 -39.31
CA LEU A 55 -14.54 -17.66 -38.14
C LEU A 55 -13.74 -18.57 -37.18
N VAL A 56 -13.03 -19.56 -37.69
CA VAL A 56 -12.31 -20.55 -36.86
C VAL A 56 -11.19 -19.88 -36.06
N TYR A 57 -10.41 -19.02 -36.72
CA TYR A 57 -9.33 -18.29 -36.04
C TYR A 57 -9.87 -17.29 -35.02
N SER A 58 -10.99 -16.64 -35.32
CA SER A 58 -11.61 -15.67 -34.42
C SER A 58 -12.17 -16.31 -33.16
N ILE A 59 -12.65 -17.54 -33.21
CA ILE A 59 -13.09 -18.28 -32.01
C ILE A 59 -11.90 -18.51 -31.07
N PHE A 60 -10.77 -19.05 -31.59
CA PHE A 60 -9.57 -19.26 -30.75
C PHE A 60 -9.04 -17.97 -30.18
N LEU A 61 -8.93 -16.93 -31.00
CA LEU A 61 -8.45 -15.61 -30.57
C LEU A 61 -9.42 -14.97 -29.56
N GLY A 62 -10.72 -15.13 -29.77
CA GLY A 62 -11.78 -14.63 -28.89
C GLY A 62 -11.74 -15.28 -27.50
N ILE A 63 -11.51 -16.60 -27.44
CA ILE A 63 -11.34 -17.30 -26.15
C ILE A 63 -10.12 -16.76 -25.40
N LEU A 64 -8.97 -16.65 -26.08
CA LEU A 64 -7.74 -16.14 -25.47
C LEU A 64 -7.90 -14.69 -24.99
N ALA A 65 -8.48 -13.83 -25.83
CA ALA A 65 -8.77 -12.44 -25.51
C ALA A 65 -9.77 -12.31 -24.36
N GLY A 66 -10.85 -13.09 -24.36
CA GLY A 66 -11.85 -13.12 -23.30
C GLY A 66 -11.29 -13.52 -21.95
N ILE A 67 -10.46 -14.57 -21.90
CA ILE A 67 -9.76 -14.98 -20.68
C ILE A 67 -8.84 -13.85 -20.19
N SER A 68 -8.08 -13.23 -21.10
CA SER A 68 -7.15 -12.16 -20.75
C SER A 68 -7.86 -10.93 -20.15
N VAL A 69 -8.94 -10.47 -20.80
CA VAL A 69 -9.77 -9.36 -20.31
C VAL A 69 -10.44 -9.72 -18.97
N GLY A 70 -10.98 -10.93 -18.85
CA GLY A 70 -11.55 -11.43 -17.60
C GLY A 70 -10.56 -11.40 -16.44
N LEU A 71 -9.32 -11.85 -16.67
CA LEU A 71 -8.26 -11.82 -15.66
C LEU A 71 -7.85 -10.37 -15.27
N ILE A 72 -7.80 -9.46 -16.23
CA ILE A 72 -7.52 -8.04 -15.98
C ILE A 72 -8.61 -7.43 -15.09
N VAL A 73 -9.88 -7.64 -15.46
CA VAL A 73 -11.03 -7.12 -14.69
C VAL A 73 -11.07 -7.74 -13.29
N PHE A 74 -10.83 -9.05 -13.18
CA PHE A 74 -10.73 -9.75 -11.91
C PHE A 74 -9.63 -9.15 -11.01
N GLY A 75 -8.44 -8.89 -11.56
CA GLY A 75 -7.33 -8.26 -10.83
C GLY A 75 -7.66 -6.85 -10.33
N GLN A 76 -8.35 -6.04 -11.14
CA GLN A 76 -8.80 -4.70 -10.74
C GLN A 76 -9.84 -4.77 -9.61
N LEU A 77 -10.79 -5.71 -9.68
CA LEU A 77 -11.79 -5.90 -8.63
C LEU A 77 -11.16 -6.43 -7.34
N ALA A 78 -10.19 -7.35 -7.45
CA ALA A 78 -9.44 -7.85 -6.30
C ALA A 78 -8.69 -6.73 -5.57
N GLN A 79 -8.01 -5.84 -6.30
CA GLN A 79 -7.36 -4.68 -5.72
C GLN A 79 -8.35 -3.74 -5.01
N LYS A 80 -9.50 -3.44 -5.64
CA LYS A 80 -10.54 -2.61 -4.99
C LYS A 80 -11.07 -3.26 -3.71
N ALA A 81 -11.29 -4.58 -3.73
CA ALA A 81 -11.77 -5.32 -2.57
C ALA A 81 -10.75 -5.31 -1.43
N GLN A 82 -9.45 -5.45 -1.71
CA GLN A 82 -8.40 -5.33 -0.70
C GLN A 82 -8.40 -3.94 -0.03
N TYR A 83 -8.51 -2.88 -0.84
CA TYR A 83 -8.56 -1.52 -0.28
C TYR A 83 -9.82 -1.28 0.56
N SER A 84 -10.97 -1.85 0.20
CA SER A 84 -12.19 -1.71 0.99
C SER A 84 -12.12 -2.40 2.35
N ILE A 85 -11.39 -3.50 2.47
CA ILE A 85 -11.18 -4.19 3.76
C ILE A 85 -10.22 -3.40 4.67
N LEU A 86 -9.19 -2.80 4.08
CA LEU A 86 -8.22 -1.97 4.81
C LEU A 86 -8.80 -0.61 5.20
N HIS A 87 -9.91 -0.21 4.57
CA HIS A 87 -10.55 1.06 4.80
C HIS A 87 -11.04 1.17 6.25
N GLY A 88 -10.67 2.26 6.93
CA GLY A 88 -11.01 2.47 8.33
C GLY A 88 -10.14 1.70 9.35
N GLN A 89 -9.17 0.90 8.91
CA GLN A 89 -8.20 0.29 9.81
C GLN A 89 -7.00 1.22 10.02
N THR A 90 -6.59 1.36 11.28
CA THR A 90 -5.38 2.11 11.64
C THR A 90 -4.15 1.42 11.04
N GLY A 91 -3.30 2.15 10.32
CA GLY A 91 -2.12 1.58 9.66
C GLY A 91 -2.39 1.08 8.23
N ALA A 92 -3.56 1.32 7.67
CA ALA A 92 -3.90 0.92 6.31
C ALA A 92 -2.97 1.52 5.24
N ALA A 93 -2.60 2.79 5.38
CA ALA A 93 -1.63 3.42 4.48
C ALA A 93 -0.26 2.75 4.60
N ALA A 94 0.19 2.35 5.80
CA ALA A 94 1.43 1.62 5.97
C ALA A 94 1.46 0.31 5.17
N ALA A 95 0.37 -0.45 5.19
CA ALA A 95 0.26 -1.68 4.42
C ALA A 95 0.38 -1.44 2.90
N VAL A 96 -0.28 -0.40 2.39
CA VAL A 96 -0.19 0.01 0.98
C VAL A 96 1.24 0.45 0.63
N LEU A 97 1.87 1.25 1.49
CA LEU A 97 3.22 1.76 1.28
C LEU A 97 4.28 0.66 1.28
N GLN A 98 4.15 -0.34 2.16
CA GLN A 98 5.03 -1.50 2.21
C GLN A 98 4.87 -2.41 0.99
N GLY A 99 3.67 -2.46 0.40
CA GLY A 99 3.37 -3.20 -0.83
C GLY A 99 3.88 -2.52 -2.12
N MET A 100 4.46 -1.32 -2.06
CA MET A 100 4.94 -0.61 -3.23
C MET A 100 6.13 -1.32 -3.88
N ARG A 101 6.06 -1.55 -5.19
CA ARG A 101 7.16 -2.14 -5.97
C ARG A 101 8.20 -1.09 -6.32
N GLY A 102 9.47 -1.46 -6.22
CA GLY A 102 10.59 -0.58 -6.56
C GLY A 102 11.50 -0.27 -5.37
N ASN A 103 12.41 0.70 -5.53
CA ASN A 103 13.34 1.11 -4.47
C ASN A 103 12.68 2.12 -3.52
N TRP A 104 11.64 1.66 -2.80
CA TRP A 104 10.96 2.41 -1.76
C TRP A 104 11.33 1.87 -0.38
N GLN A 105 11.67 2.76 0.51
CA GLN A 105 11.97 2.43 1.91
C GLN A 105 10.88 3.03 2.79
N THR A 106 10.04 2.18 3.34
CA THR A 106 8.91 2.58 4.18
C THR A 106 9.22 2.33 5.65
N THR A 107 9.11 3.38 6.46
CA THR A 107 9.17 3.29 7.93
C THR A 107 7.78 3.60 8.46
N PRO A 108 7.02 2.59 8.91
CA PRO A 108 5.69 2.81 9.44
C PRO A 108 5.73 3.47 10.80
N ALA A 109 4.71 4.29 11.09
CA ALA A 109 4.43 4.88 12.41
C ALA A 109 5.66 5.58 13.02
N ILE A 110 6.23 6.57 12.32
CA ILE A 110 7.31 7.41 12.87
C ILE A 110 6.80 8.33 13.95
N ALA A 111 5.53 8.73 13.87
CA ALA A 111 4.81 9.47 14.89
C ALA A 111 3.39 8.90 15.06
N VAL A 112 2.94 8.88 16.30
CA VAL A 112 1.60 8.41 16.69
C VAL A 112 1.07 9.39 17.74
N ASN A 113 -0.21 9.73 17.67
CA ASN A 113 -0.88 10.49 18.73
C ASN A 113 -1.75 9.59 19.62
N ARG A 114 -2.41 10.17 20.62
CA ARG A 114 -3.30 9.45 21.52
C ARG A 114 -4.57 8.94 20.84
N ASP A 115 -4.99 9.60 19.78
CA ASP A 115 -6.18 9.28 18.99
C ASP A 115 -5.88 8.26 17.89
N GLN A 116 -4.68 7.63 17.91
CA GLN A 116 -4.22 6.66 16.91
C GLN A 116 -4.05 7.23 15.49
N ASP A 117 -3.93 8.56 15.36
CA ASP A 117 -3.49 9.14 14.09
C ASP A 117 -2.00 8.82 13.89
N LEU A 118 -1.62 8.45 12.69
CA LEU A 118 -0.30 7.95 12.36
C LEU A 118 0.39 8.82 11.31
N ILE A 119 1.72 8.89 11.40
CA ILE A 119 2.55 9.38 10.29
C ILE A 119 3.53 8.29 9.88
N HIS A 120 3.59 8.03 8.60
CA HIS A 120 4.52 7.12 7.96
C HIS A 120 5.55 7.88 7.14
N LEU A 121 6.77 7.37 7.12
CA LEU A 121 7.87 7.92 6.34
C LEU A 121 8.17 6.99 5.17
N VAL A 122 8.23 7.55 3.98
CA VAL A 122 8.63 6.84 2.76
C VAL A 122 9.79 7.58 2.12
N VAL A 123 10.86 6.87 1.80
CA VAL A 123 12.00 7.39 1.06
C VAL A 123 12.07 6.72 -0.29
N GLY A 124 12.18 7.49 -1.35
CA GLY A 124 12.22 6.97 -2.71
C GLY A 124 12.83 7.95 -3.71
N ALA A 125 12.67 7.67 -4.97
CA ALA A 125 13.19 8.54 -6.05
C ALA A 125 12.67 10.00 -6.00
N PRO A 126 11.46 10.33 -5.54
CA PRO A 126 11.05 11.72 -5.39
C PRO A 126 11.77 12.47 -4.26
N GLY A 127 12.22 11.76 -3.24
CA GLY A 127 12.72 12.33 -1.99
C GLY A 127 12.09 11.64 -0.78
N VAL A 128 11.76 12.44 0.21
CA VAL A 128 11.06 12.01 1.42
C VAL A 128 9.58 12.33 1.29
N VAL A 129 8.72 11.34 1.54
CA VAL A 129 7.27 11.50 1.55
C VAL A 129 6.76 11.16 2.95
N LEU A 130 6.08 12.11 3.58
CA LEU A 130 5.38 11.92 4.83
C LEU A 130 3.91 11.64 4.52
N VAL A 131 3.41 10.50 4.96
CA VAL A 131 2.02 10.11 4.77
C VAL A 131 1.34 10.03 6.13
N SER A 132 0.28 10.81 6.31
CA SER A 132 -0.51 10.78 7.55
C SER A 132 -1.81 10.02 7.36
N GLU A 133 -2.25 9.32 8.42
CA GLU A 133 -3.56 8.70 8.55
C GLU A 133 -4.32 9.39 9.69
N GLY A 134 -5.56 9.78 9.42
CA GLY A 134 -6.45 10.40 10.39
C GLY A 134 -7.20 11.62 9.85
N PRO A 135 -8.06 12.25 10.66
CA PRO A 135 -8.79 13.46 10.29
C PRO A 135 -7.85 14.62 9.95
N GLY A 136 -8.10 15.31 8.83
CA GLY A 136 -7.22 16.33 8.25
C GLY A 136 -6.77 17.41 9.24
N ASN A 137 -7.70 17.93 10.05
CA ASN A 137 -7.42 19.01 11.01
C ASN A 137 -6.40 18.61 12.11
N ARG A 138 -6.45 17.33 12.55
CA ARG A 138 -5.56 16.84 13.60
C ARG A 138 -4.20 16.48 13.04
N VAL A 139 -4.17 15.76 11.92
CA VAL A 139 -2.92 15.29 11.32
C VAL A 139 -2.10 16.42 10.71
N ALA A 140 -2.70 17.54 10.28
CA ALA A 140 -1.99 18.66 9.68
C ALA A 140 -0.92 19.24 10.61
N LYS A 141 -1.25 19.45 11.89
CA LYS A 141 -0.28 19.96 12.89
C LYS A 141 0.86 18.98 13.15
N MET A 142 0.52 17.69 13.29
CA MET A 142 1.48 16.63 13.53
C MET A 142 2.41 16.45 12.30
N LEU A 143 1.84 16.51 11.10
CA LEU A 143 2.56 16.41 9.84
C LEU A 143 3.56 17.56 9.66
N ALA A 144 3.14 18.80 9.96
CA ALA A 144 4.02 19.98 9.94
C ALA A 144 5.18 19.88 10.94
N ALA A 145 4.93 19.33 12.13
CA ALA A 145 5.97 19.12 13.14
C ALA A 145 6.99 18.05 12.69
N GLU A 146 6.52 16.93 12.16
CA GLU A 146 7.39 15.87 11.63
C GLU A 146 8.16 16.33 10.37
N LYS A 147 7.53 17.14 9.50
CA LYS A 147 8.20 17.74 8.35
C LYS A 147 9.39 18.62 8.78
N LYS A 148 9.20 19.48 9.78
CA LYS A 148 10.28 20.29 10.35
C LYS A 148 11.39 19.44 10.99
N ARG A 149 11.01 18.32 11.61
CA ARG A 149 11.96 17.40 12.25
C ARG A 149 12.79 16.66 11.22
N VAL A 150 12.18 16.16 10.16
CA VAL A 150 12.84 15.49 9.04
C VAL A 150 13.74 16.46 8.28
N ALA A 151 13.29 17.70 8.02
CA ALA A 151 14.05 18.72 7.31
C ALA A 151 15.39 19.09 7.98
N ARG A 152 15.50 18.94 9.32
CA ARG A 152 16.76 19.15 10.03
C ARG A 152 17.84 18.10 9.75
N VAL A 153 17.42 16.90 9.36
CA VAL A 153 18.32 15.76 9.10
C VAL A 153 18.64 15.63 7.62
N VAL A 154 17.68 15.99 6.79
CA VAL A 154 17.74 15.81 5.34
C VAL A 154 17.79 17.18 4.67
N LEU A 155 19.01 17.74 4.56
CA LEU A 155 19.25 19.00 3.88
C LEU A 155 19.16 18.80 2.37
N ASP A 156 18.61 19.80 1.66
CA ASP A 156 18.52 19.87 0.17
C ASP A 156 17.73 18.75 -0.50
N ILE A 157 16.83 18.08 0.26
CA ILE A 157 15.95 17.05 -0.28
C ILE A 157 14.49 17.45 -0.16
N ASN A 158 13.74 17.24 -1.25
CA ASN A 158 12.32 17.55 -1.26
C ASN A 158 11.54 16.65 -0.30
N ILE A 159 10.75 17.30 0.57
CA ILE A 159 9.87 16.63 1.52
C ILE A 159 8.42 16.91 1.10
N TYR A 160 7.75 15.86 0.67
CA TYR A 160 6.33 15.90 0.31
C TYR A 160 5.50 15.44 1.49
N ASP A 161 4.34 16.06 1.67
CA ASP A 161 3.35 15.71 2.67
C ASP A 161 2.04 15.29 1.98
N ILE A 162 1.52 14.14 2.36
CA ILE A 162 0.28 13.57 1.83
C ILE A 162 -0.60 13.17 3.01
N GLN A 163 -1.83 13.67 3.02
CA GLN A 163 -2.83 13.23 3.98
C GLN A 163 -3.66 12.12 3.34
N CYS A 164 -3.68 10.95 3.96
CA CYS A 164 -4.45 9.79 3.51
C CYS A 164 -5.76 9.70 4.29
N GLY A 165 -6.89 9.64 3.57
CA GLY A 165 -8.23 9.56 4.13
C GLY A 165 -9.29 9.89 3.10
N ASP A 166 -10.54 10.03 3.55
CA ASP A 166 -11.69 10.34 2.68
C ASP A 166 -12.21 11.76 2.85
N GLY A 167 -11.56 12.56 3.70
CA GLY A 167 -11.91 13.95 3.92
C GLY A 167 -11.53 14.84 2.74
N GLU A 168 -12.05 16.07 2.75
CA GLU A 168 -11.73 17.08 1.76
C GLU A 168 -10.21 17.38 1.77
N GLY A 169 -9.59 17.38 0.60
CA GLY A 169 -8.14 17.57 0.46
C GLY A 169 -7.29 16.33 0.78
N GLN A 170 -7.89 15.23 1.21
CA GLN A 170 -7.17 13.98 1.49
C GLN A 170 -7.12 13.07 0.25
N VAL A 171 -6.10 12.23 0.20
CA VAL A 171 -5.92 11.23 -0.85
C VAL A 171 -6.52 9.90 -0.38
N PRO A 172 -7.51 9.36 -1.09
CA PRO A 172 -8.07 8.04 -0.77
C PRO A 172 -6.99 6.95 -0.80
N LEU A 173 -7.09 5.97 0.10
CA LEU A 173 -6.14 4.87 0.25
C LEU A 173 -5.83 4.17 -1.08
N GLY A 174 -6.85 3.91 -1.90
CA GLY A 174 -6.70 3.26 -3.21
C GLY A 174 -5.96 4.09 -4.27
N LYS A 175 -5.82 5.41 -4.07
CA LYS A 175 -5.08 6.30 -4.96
C LYS A 175 -3.69 6.66 -4.42
N LEU A 176 -3.40 6.35 -3.14
CA LEU A 176 -2.18 6.74 -2.44
C LEU A 176 -0.92 6.34 -3.20
N GLN A 177 -0.78 5.07 -3.56
CA GLN A 177 0.36 4.56 -4.33
C GLN A 177 0.55 5.32 -5.64
N ARG A 178 -0.53 5.52 -6.40
CA ARG A 178 -0.49 6.23 -7.68
C ARG A 178 -0.08 7.69 -7.52
N THR A 179 -0.54 8.34 -6.47
CA THR A 179 -0.18 9.73 -6.14
C THR A 179 1.31 9.85 -5.85
N ILE A 180 1.85 8.96 -5.02
CA ILE A 180 3.30 8.95 -4.70
C ILE A 180 4.14 8.67 -5.93
N MET A 181 3.71 7.73 -6.80
CA MET A 181 4.45 7.39 -8.03
C MET A 181 4.45 8.50 -9.09
N LYS A 182 3.52 9.46 -9.02
CA LYS A 182 3.46 10.63 -9.91
C LYS A 182 4.40 11.76 -9.49
N LEU A 183 4.95 11.71 -8.29
CA LEU A 183 5.89 12.73 -7.82
C LEU A 183 7.17 12.76 -8.69
N PRO A 184 7.77 13.94 -8.90
CA PRO A 184 8.99 14.08 -9.71
C PRO A 184 10.14 13.28 -9.08
N ARG A 185 10.91 12.60 -9.92
CA ARG A 185 12.06 11.78 -9.49
C ARG A 185 13.31 12.65 -9.37
N ASN A 186 13.66 13.05 -8.16
CA ASN A 186 14.76 13.96 -7.89
C ASN A 186 16.01 13.25 -7.36
N LEU A 187 15.89 12.02 -6.84
CA LEU A 187 16.99 11.28 -6.23
C LEU A 187 17.42 10.07 -7.07
N LYS A 188 18.72 9.87 -7.15
CA LYS A 188 19.34 8.65 -7.69
C LYS A 188 19.33 7.54 -6.62
N LYS A 189 19.37 6.27 -7.05
CA LYS A 189 19.32 5.11 -6.14
C LYS A 189 20.35 5.17 -4.97
N PRO A 190 21.63 5.54 -5.15
CA PRO A 190 22.58 5.65 -4.04
C PRO A 190 22.15 6.66 -2.99
N MET A 191 21.65 7.85 -3.43
CA MET A 191 21.17 8.90 -2.54
C MET A 191 19.97 8.47 -1.71
N VAL A 192 19.08 7.63 -2.26
CA VAL A 192 17.93 7.09 -1.50
C VAL A 192 18.41 6.29 -0.28
N ASN A 193 19.47 5.48 -0.45
CA ASN A 193 20.03 4.71 0.66
C ASN A 193 20.69 5.61 1.71
N GLU A 194 21.44 6.61 1.28
CA GLU A 194 22.07 7.59 2.17
C GLU A 194 21.03 8.36 3.01
N VAL A 195 19.95 8.83 2.36
CA VAL A 195 18.84 9.51 3.03
C VAL A 195 18.17 8.60 4.05
N LYS A 196 17.96 7.34 3.71
CA LYS A 196 17.42 6.33 4.63
C LYS A 196 18.30 6.19 5.87
N ASP A 197 19.61 6.05 5.68
CA ASP A 197 20.54 5.83 6.79
C ASP A 197 20.61 7.06 7.70
N ARG A 198 20.58 8.28 7.16
CA ARG A 198 20.45 9.52 7.93
C ARG A 198 19.15 9.56 8.74
N LEU A 199 18.02 9.17 8.14
CA LEU A 199 16.71 9.17 8.79
C LEU A 199 16.54 8.03 9.80
N ARG A 200 17.33 6.97 9.70
CA ARG A 200 17.31 5.82 10.64
C ARG A 200 17.72 6.24 12.07
N SER A 201 18.53 7.26 12.19
CA SER A 201 18.95 7.81 13.49
C SER A 201 17.86 8.62 14.20
N LEU A 202 16.76 8.99 13.50
CA LEU A 202 15.65 9.70 14.10
C LEU A 202 14.85 8.78 15.03
N PRO A 203 14.73 9.12 16.32
CA PRO A 203 13.90 8.34 17.24
C PRO A 203 12.44 8.43 16.81
N LYS A 204 11.67 7.36 16.97
CA LYS A 204 10.23 7.37 16.73
C LYS A 204 9.53 8.23 17.78
N ASN A 205 8.62 9.08 17.35
CA ASN A 205 7.80 9.92 18.22
C ASN A 205 6.51 9.18 18.61
N VAL A 206 6.66 8.15 19.42
CA VAL A 206 5.52 7.34 19.91
C VAL A 206 5.30 7.73 21.38
N PRO A 207 4.08 8.14 21.78
CA PRO A 207 3.81 8.43 23.17
C PRO A 207 4.00 7.15 23.99
N MET A 208 4.98 7.20 24.93
CA MET A 208 5.13 6.12 25.88
C MET A 208 3.92 6.10 26.82
N PRO A 209 3.32 4.92 27.07
CA PRO A 209 2.25 4.79 28.04
C PRO A 209 2.77 5.29 29.42
N LYS A 210 2.15 6.33 29.96
CA LYS A 210 2.38 6.79 31.33
C LYS A 210 1.61 5.88 32.30
N GLY A 211 1.92 4.59 32.30
CA GLY A 211 1.42 3.67 33.32
C GLY A 211 2.36 3.61 34.51
N PRO A 212 1.87 3.30 35.73
CA PRO A 212 2.75 3.00 36.85
C PRO A 212 3.67 1.84 36.47
N MET A 213 4.97 2.05 36.57
CA MET A 213 5.93 0.95 36.35
C MET A 213 5.61 -0.17 37.35
N PRO A 214 5.56 -1.45 36.92
CA PRO A 214 5.39 -2.58 37.82
C PRO A 214 6.47 -2.48 38.92
N LYS A 215 6.05 -2.54 40.17
CA LYS A 215 6.98 -2.59 41.31
C LYS A 215 7.93 -3.77 41.11
N GLY A 216 9.20 -3.50 40.79
CA GLY A 216 10.21 -4.53 40.52
C GLY A 216 10.92 -4.45 39.16
N ALA A 217 10.47 -3.66 38.22
CA ALA A 217 11.20 -3.43 36.96
C ALA A 217 12.44 -2.54 37.21
N ARG A 218 13.59 -3.17 37.44
CA ARG A 218 14.88 -2.46 37.46
C ARG A 218 15.26 -2.10 36.03
N MET A 219 15.46 -0.80 35.74
CA MET A 219 16.07 -0.38 34.48
C MET A 219 17.44 -1.03 34.34
N PRO A 220 17.78 -1.60 33.18
CA PRO A 220 19.14 -2.03 32.92
C PRO A 220 20.08 -0.80 33.08
N ARG A 221 21.04 -0.87 33.99
CA ARG A 221 22.08 0.14 34.08
C ARG A 221 22.87 0.10 32.77
N GLY A 222 22.93 1.22 32.05
CA GLY A 222 23.75 1.36 30.87
C GLY A 222 25.22 1.00 31.16
N PRO A 223 25.96 0.50 30.16
CA PRO A 223 27.37 0.16 30.34
C PRO A 223 28.14 1.37 30.80
N LYS A 224 28.87 1.23 31.94
CA LYS A 224 29.84 2.23 32.37
C LYS A 224 30.93 2.30 31.31
N MET A 225 31.03 3.40 30.58
CA MET A 225 32.23 3.67 29.80
C MET A 225 33.42 3.88 30.78
N ARG A 226 34.41 3.05 30.59
CA ARG A 226 35.76 3.24 31.16
C ARG A 226 36.61 3.93 30.14
#